data_ccd145d9c5d658c4a284f8d0056956c6
#
_entry.id   ccd145d9c5d658c4a284f8d0056956c6
#
_cell.length_a   1.000
_cell.length_b   1.000
_cell.length_c   1.000
_cell.angle_alpha   90.00
_cell.angle_beta   90.00
_cell.angle_gamma   90.00
#
_symmetry.space_group_name_H-M   'P 1'
#
loop_
_entity.id
_entity.type
_entity.pdbx_description
1 polymer ?
#
loop_
_entity_poly.entity_id
_entity_poly.type
_entity_poly.pdbx_seq_one_letter_code
_entity_poly.pdbx_strand_id
1 'polypeptide(L)'
;GEVADHIDHIRKVAGVDYVGLGSDFDGIPEAPTGLDGVDKFPALLAELARRGWSDADLAKVAGGNALRVLARAEEVSVRLRAMRGPSTATLALDGPPRAP
;
A
#
# COMPACT_ATOMS: atom_id res chain seq x y z
N GLY A 1 -13.21 12.33 7.73
CA GLY A 1 -12.00 13.02 8.06
C GLY A 1 -10.98 13.03 6.95
N GLU A 2 -9.90 13.73 7.18
CA GLU A 2 -8.84 13.97 6.18
C GLU A 2 -8.24 12.68 5.61
N VAL A 3 -8.03 11.65 6.43
CA VAL A 3 -7.48 10.37 5.95
C VAL A 3 -8.41 9.73 4.94
N ALA A 4 -9.70 9.69 5.22
CA ALA A 4 -10.69 9.18 4.29
C ALA A 4 -10.76 10.02 3.01
N ASP A 5 -10.59 11.34 3.11
CA ASP A 5 -10.54 12.25 1.95
C ASP A 5 -9.35 11.91 1.04
N HIS A 6 -8.18 11.63 1.62
CA HIS A 6 -7.00 11.20 0.86
C HIS A 6 -7.22 9.84 0.17
N ILE A 7 -7.84 8.90 0.85
CA ILE A 7 -8.15 7.58 0.28
C ILE A 7 -9.12 7.71 -0.90
N ASP A 8 -10.18 8.50 -0.75
CA ASP A 8 -11.12 8.79 -1.83
C ASP A 8 -10.42 9.46 -3.02
N HIS A 9 -9.51 10.40 -2.76
CA HIS A 9 -8.75 11.06 -3.80
C HIS A 9 -7.85 10.09 -4.57
N ILE A 10 -7.11 9.23 -3.88
CA ILE A 10 -6.26 8.22 -4.51
C ILE A 10 -7.11 7.25 -5.34
N ARG A 11 -8.25 6.81 -4.81
CA ARG A 11 -9.20 5.99 -5.54
C ARG A 11 -9.64 6.66 -6.85
N LYS A 12 -9.97 7.94 -6.78
CA LYS A 12 -10.43 8.72 -7.94
C LYS A 12 -9.35 8.87 -9.00
N VAL A 13 -8.11 9.12 -8.59
CA VAL A 13 -7.00 9.41 -9.51
C VAL A 13 -6.37 8.12 -10.05
N ALA A 14 -6.08 7.17 -9.20
CA ALA A 14 -5.35 5.95 -9.54
C ALA A 14 -6.24 4.72 -9.73
N GLY A 15 -7.38 4.68 -9.07
CA GLY A 15 -8.29 3.53 -9.05
C GLY A 15 -8.22 2.77 -7.73
N VAL A 16 -9.30 2.04 -7.44
CA VAL A 16 -9.46 1.30 -6.18
C VAL A 16 -8.44 0.17 -5.99
N ASP A 17 -7.87 -0.34 -7.07
CA ASP A 17 -6.88 -1.42 -7.02
C ASP A 17 -5.49 -0.96 -6.57
N TYR A 18 -5.26 0.35 -6.46
CA TYR A 18 -3.94 0.95 -6.23
C TYR A 18 -3.83 1.73 -4.93
N VAL A 19 -4.78 1.55 -4.03
CA VAL A 19 -4.78 2.19 -2.72
C VAL A 19 -4.75 1.15 -1.60
N GLY A 20 -3.99 1.42 -0.56
CA GLY A 20 -3.90 0.58 0.62
C GLY A 20 -3.66 1.41 1.87
N LEU A 21 -3.65 0.78 3.02
CA LEU A 21 -3.41 1.41 4.31
C LEU A 21 -2.01 1.08 4.81
N GLY A 22 -1.29 2.11 5.21
CA GLY A 22 -0.01 1.99 5.86
C GLY A 22 0.11 3.09 6.90
N SER A 23 0.33 2.75 8.15
CA SER A 23 0.22 3.69 9.27
C SER A 23 1.53 4.29 9.72
N ASP A 24 2.60 3.50 9.68
CA ASP A 24 3.90 3.88 10.24
C ASP A 24 3.81 4.34 11.72
N PHE A 25 2.90 3.76 12.50
CA PHE A 25 2.61 4.21 13.87
C PHE A 25 3.85 4.34 14.76
N ASP A 26 4.82 3.44 14.62
CA ASP A 26 6.05 3.45 15.41
C ASP A 26 7.11 4.43 14.87
N GLY A 27 6.91 4.96 13.67
CA GLY A 27 7.88 5.80 12.97
C GLY A 27 7.48 7.27 12.85
N ILE A 28 6.32 7.67 13.35
CA ILE A 28 5.81 9.04 13.24
C ILE A 28 5.63 9.67 14.64
N PRO A 29 5.90 10.97 14.79
CA PRO A 29 5.75 11.66 16.09
C PRO A 29 4.28 11.85 16.48
N GLU A 30 3.38 12.01 15.52
CA GLU A 30 1.95 12.20 15.73
C GLU A 30 1.14 11.45 14.70
N ALA A 31 0.07 10.80 15.16
CA ALA A 31 -0.92 10.16 14.30
C ALA A 31 -2.12 11.08 14.04
N PRO A 32 -2.87 10.88 12.95
CA PRO A 32 -4.12 11.62 12.73
C PRO A 32 -5.10 11.39 13.89
N THR A 33 -5.85 12.43 14.24
CA THR A 33 -6.88 12.35 15.29
C THR A 33 -7.87 11.24 14.99
N GLY A 34 -8.06 10.33 15.95
CA GLY A 34 -8.98 9.18 15.82
C GLY A 34 -8.39 8.00 15.06
N LEU A 35 -7.12 8.07 14.63
CA LEU A 35 -6.40 6.98 13.95
C LEU A 35 -4.98 6.89 14.50
N ASP A 36 -4.88 6.60 15.79
CA ASP A 36 -3.63 6.56 16.55
C ASP A 36 -3.15 5.16 16.91
N GLY A 37 -3.82 4.13 16.43
CA GLY A 37 -3.48 2.73 16.64
C GLY A 37 -4.22 1.80 15.69
N VAL A 38 -3.75 0.56 15.61
CA VAL A 38 -4.33 -0.46 14.71
C VAL A 38 -5.80 -0.77 15.05
N ASP A 39 -6.19 -0.59 16.31
CA ASP A 39 -7.56 -0.77 16.79
C ASP A 39 -8.54 0.27 16.21
N LYS A 40 -8.02 1.31 15.57
CA LYS A 40 -8.83 2.37 14.93
C LYS A 40 -9.12 2.14 13.45
N PHE A 41 -8.47 1.17 12.81
CA PHE A 41 -8.76 0.87 11.40
C PHE A 41 -10.22 0.51 11.13
N PRO A 42 -10.94 -0.23 11.99
CA PRO A 42 -12.36 -0.47 11.77
C PRO A 42 -13.19 0.81 11.65
N ALA A 43 -12.86 1.85 12.42
CA ALA A 43 -13.54 3.14 12.32
C ALA A 43 -13.29 3.84 10.98
N LEU A 44 -12.06 3.75 10.44
CA LEU A 44 -11.73 4.26 9.11
C LEU A 44 -12.52 3.53 8.02
N LEU A 45 -12.56 2.20 8.09
CA LEU A 45 -13.33 1.40 7.13
C LEU A 45 -14.83 1.69 7.22
N ALA A 46 -15.37 1.91 8.43
CA ALA A 46 -16.76 2.33 8.62
C ALA A 46 -17.05 3.69 7.96
N GLU A 47 -16.13 4.64 8.04
CA GLU A 47 -16.27 5.93 7.36
C GLU A 47 -16.28 5.77 5.84
N LEU A 48 -15.43 4.93 5.28
CA LEU A 48 -15.43 4.64 3.84
C LEU A 48 -16.73 3.95 3.42
N ALA A 49 -17.25 3.01 4.24
CA ALA A 49 -18.55 2.38 3.99
C ALA A 49 -19.67 3.43 3.96
N ARG A 50 -19.67 4.36 4.91
CA ARG A 50 -20.63 5.47 4.96
C ARG A 50 -20.56 6.36 3.71
N ARG A 51 -19.38 6.48 3.09
CA ARG A 51 -19.16 7.22 1.84
C ARG A 51 -19.54 6.45 0.58
N GLY A 52 -20.07 5.23 0.73
CA GLY A 52 -20.55 4.42 -0.39
C GLY A 52 -19.55 3.41 -0.95
N TRP A 53 -18.45 3.14 -0.25
CA TRP A 53 -17.54 2.07 -0.64
C TRP A 53 -18.24 0.70 -0.48
N SER A 54 -18.14 -0.15 -1.50
CA SER A 54 -18.66 -1.51 -1.45
C SER A 54 -17.80 -2.40 -0.55
N ASP A 55 -18.36 -3.53 -0.11
CA ASP A 55 -17.59 -4.52 0.68
C ASP A 55 -16.38 -5.03 -0.09
N ALA A 56 -16.51 -5.24 -1.41
CA ALA A 56 -15.39 -5.64 -2.26
C ALA A 56 -14.29 -4.57 -2.28
N ASP A 57 -14.63 -3.31 -2.40
CA ASP A 57 -13.67 -2.19 -2.40
C ASP A 57 -13.02 -2.00 -1.03
N LEU A 58 -13.78 -2.16 0.05
CA LEU A 58 -13.23 -2.13 1.41
C LEU A 58 -12.22 -3.25 1.63
N ALA A 59 -12.50 -4.46 1.15
CA ALA A 59 -11.56 -5.58 1.23
C ALA A 59 -10.25 -5.27 0.47
N LYS A 60 -10.32 -4.61 -0.67
CA LYS A 60 -9.15 -4.19 -1.45
C LYS A 60 -8.28 -3.21 -0.68
N VAL A 61 -8.85 -2.13 -0.17
CA VAL A 61 -8.09 -1.11 0.57
C VAL A 61 -7.57 -1.63 1.91
N ALA A 62 -8.30 -2.51 2.56
CA ALA A 62 -7.92 -3.08 3.86
C ALA A 62 -6.69 -3.98 3.78
N GLY A 63 -6.49 -4.68 2.67
CA GLY A 63 -5.33 -5.57 2.53
C GLY A 63 -5.28 -6.35 1.22
N GLY A 64 -6.40 -6.51 0.53
CA GLY A 64 -6.48 -7.29 -0.71
C GLY A 64 -5.53 -6.81 -1.80
N ASN A 65 -5.39 -5.49 -1.96
CA ASN A 65 -4.46 -4.92 -2.94
C ASN A 65 -3.01 -5.24 -2.60
N ALA A 66 -2.60 -5.07 -1.35
CA ALA A 66 -1.24 -5.38 -0.90
C ALA A 66 -0.92 -6.87 -1.05
N LEU A 67 -1.84 -7.76 -0.68
CA LEU A 67 -1.69 -9.20 -0.84
C LEU A 67 -1.57 -9.61 -2.31
N ARG A 68 -2.36 -8.99 -3.20
CA ARG A 68 -2.27 -9.24 -4.64
C ARG A 68 -0.89 -8.86 -5.18
N VAL A 69 -0.39 -7.69 -4.82
CA VAL A 69 0.94 -7.23 -5.25
C VAL A 69 2.04 -8.13 -4.72
N LEU A 70 1.96 -8.56 -3.46
CA LEU A 70 2.92 -9.48 -2.86
C LEU A 70 2.91 -10.83 -3.59
N ALA A 71 1.73 -11.40 -3.84
CA ALA A 71 1.60 -12.66 -4.58
C ALA A 71 2.21 -12.53 -5.99
N ARG A 72 1.97 -11.42 -6.67
CA ARG A 72 2.57 -11.17 -7.99
C ARG A 72 4.09 -11.03 -7.91
N ALA A 73 4.60 -10.38 -6.88
CA ALA A 73 6.05 -10.27 -6.67
C ALA A 73 6.69 -11.65 -6.44
N GLU A 74 6.04 -12.53 -5.70
CA GLU A 74 6.49 -13.91 -5.50
C GLU A 74 6.54 -14.70 -6.82
N GLU A 75 5.50 -14.61 -7.65
CA GLU A 75 5.47 -15.25 -8.97
C GLU A 75 6.61 -14.75 -9.86
N VAL A 76 6.81 -13.43 -9.92
CA VAL A 76 7.89 -12.82 -10.70
C VAL A 76 9.26 -13.27 -10.16
N SER A 77 9.43 -13.33 -8.85
CA SER A 77 10.65 -13.80 -8.20
C SER A 77 11.02 -15.22 -8.60
N VAL A 78 10.05 -16.13 -8.58
CA VAL A 78 10.25 -17.52 -9.01
C VAL A 78 10.72 -17.58 -10.47
N ARG A 79 10.04 -16.85 -11.35
CA ARG A 79 10.36 -16.80 -12.77
C ARG A 79 11.76 -16.22 -13.02
N LEU A 80 12.10 -15.10 -12.38
CA LEU A 80 13.40 -14.44 -12.58
C LEU A 80 14.55 -15.27 -12.03
N ARG A 81 14.38 -15.93 -10.88
CA ARG A 81 15.42 -16.81 -10.32
C ARG A 81 15.72 -18.01 -11.21
N ALA A 82 14.75 -18.49 -11.98
CA ALA A 82 14.96 -19.53 -12.97
C ALA A 82 15.72 -19.05 -14.22
N MET A 83 15.71 -17.74 -14.49
CA MET A 83 16.27 -17.13 -15.70
C MET A 83 17.65 -16.49 -15.47
N ARG A 84 17.91 -16.00 -14.27
CA ARG A 84 19.15 -15.25 -13.95
C ARG A 84 19.48 -15.35 -12.45
N GLY A 85 20.74 -15.08 -12.10
CA GLY A 85 21.19 -14.91 -10.74
C GLY A 85 20.83 -13.53 -10.17
N PRO A 86 21.16 -13.30 -8.89
CA PRO A 86 20.97 -12.00 -8.25
C PRO A 86 21.85 -10.94 -8.91
N SER A 87 21.42 -9.67 -8.80
CA SER A 87 22.25 -8.56 -9.24
C SER A 87 23.53 -8.48 -8.40
N THR A 88 24.66 -8.24 -9.06
CA THR A 88 25.95 -7.98 -8.41
C THR A 88 26.35 -6.51 -8.48
N ALA A 89 25.44 -5.62 -8.93
CA ALA A 89 25.66 -4.19 -9.00
C ALA A 89 25.96 -3.59 -7.63
N THR A 90 26.90 -2.66 -7.59
CA THR A 90 27.26 -1.91 -6.38
C THR A 90 27.41 -0.43 -6.69
N LEU A 91 27.19 0.43 -5.69
CA LEU A 91 27.41 1.87 -5.86
C LEU A 91 28.86 2.23 -6.23
N ALA A 92 29.81 1.45 -5.71
CA ALA A 92 31.23 1.67 -5.97
C ALA A 92 31.63 1.40 -7.43
N LEU A 93 31.02 0.39 -8.06
CA LEU A 93 31.36 -0.03 -9.43
C LEU A 93 30.40 0.57 -10.47
N ASP A 94 29.13 0.70 -10.14
CA ASP A 94 28.07 1.00 -11.11
C ASP A 94 27.44 2.38 -10.91
N GLY A 95 27.80 3.07 -9.81
CA GLY A 95 27.25 4.36 -9.44
C GLY A 95 25.82 4.29 -8.89
N PRO A 96 25.22 5.43 -8.54
CA PRO A 96 23.84 5.46 -8.04
C PRO A 96 22.85 5.08 -9.14
N PRO A 97 21.68 4.50 -8.77
CA PRO A 97 20.63 4.21 -9.75
C PRO A 97 20.17 5.50 -10.43
N ARG A 98 19.83 5.38 -11.72
CA ARG A 98 19.26 6.52 -12.47
C ARG A 98 17.85 6.80 -11.96
N ALA A 99 17.50 8.09 -11.88
CA ALA A 99 16.13 8.51 -11.61
C ALA A 99 15.17 7.98 -12.70
N PRO A 100 13.94 7.57 -12.34
CA PRO A 100 12.94 7.12 -13.31
C PRO A 100 12.48 8.25 -14.23
#